data_5146e288e5791887f4f022db4fe27de6
#
_entry.id   5146e288e5791887f4f022db4fe27de6
#
_cell.length_a   1.000
_cell.length_b   1.000
_cell.length_c   1.000
_cell.angle_alpha   90.00
_cell.angle_beta   90.00
_cell.angle_gamma   90.00
#
_symmetry.space_group_name_H-M   'P 1'
#
loop_
_entity.id
_entity.type
_entity.pdbx_description
1 polymer ?
#
loop_
_entity_poly.entity_id
_entity_poly.type
_entity_poly.pdbx_seq_one_letter_code
_entity_poly.pdbx_strand_id
1 'polypeptide(L)'
;AAELLQRIEAPEIAMSLLEEDDYITRGFAAQSLAKHENLHPKFAEDEHHSVRIVAAENSIDKDLISSLMEDKHSSVRRMAISSAAKNKLKLSSKTLEAGLLSSDPALRSLVASLAVTSGGDVLEKACKDINPKVRKSIAETLRLEVTEVDERIDLIASINPEIILRWLRSRYDPKSSALRWNMIENTSLNSRIRSKLIEQMDGRNDVDRQRLAIISEDSSILVKIAADNLSSSLDE
;
A
#
# COMPACT_ATOMS: atom_id res chain seq x y z
N ALA A 1 -13.48 22.92 -18.72
CA ALA A 1 -13.55 24.29 -18.13
C ALA A 1 -12.25 24.66 -17.43
N ALA A 2 -11.76 23.95 -16.41
CA ALA A 2 -10.53 24.27 -15.68
C ALA A 2 -9.29 24.44 -16.59
N GLU A 3 -9.10 23.51 -17.53
CA GLU A 3 -7.99 23.55 -18.49
C GLU A 3 -8.08 24.78 -19.43
N LEU A 4 -9.30 25.19 -19.77
CA LEU A 4 -9.50 26.41 -20.56
C LEU A 4 -9.12 27.66 -19.75
N LEU A 5 -9.55 27.74 -18.49
CA LEU A 5 -9.21 28.85 -17.61
C LEU A 5 -7.69 28.97 -17.38
N GLN A 6 -7.01 27.83 -17.25
CA GLN A 6 -5.54 27.82 -17.16
C GLN A 6 -4.86 28.31 -18.45
N ARG A 7 -5.40 27.94 -19.62
CA ARG A 7 -4.82 28.32 -20.92
C ARG A 7 -4.98 29.80 -21.25
N ILE A 8 -6.09 30.41 -20.83
CA ILE A 8 -6.35 31.83 -21.10
C ILE A 8 -5.74 32.78 -20.05
N GLU A 9 -5.05 32.19 -19.05
CA GLU A 9 -4.39 32.96 -17.96
C GLU A 9 -5.31 34.06 -17.35
N ALA A 10 -6.57 33.70 -17.09
CA ALA A 10 -7.56 34.61 -16.54
C ALA A 10 -7.85 34.31 -15.05
N PRO A 11 -6.89 34.57 -14.13
CA PRO A 11 -7.07 34.27 -12.71
C PRO A 11 -8.23 35.06 -12.07
N GLU A 12 -8.51 36.26 -12.59
CA GLU A 12 -9.62 37.09 -12.10
C GLU A 12 -11.00 36.45 -12.34
N ILE A 13 -11.18 35.82 -13.50
CA ILE A 13 -12.39 35.06 -13.82
C ILE A 13 -12.48 33.84 -12.91
N ALA A 14 -11.38 33.11 -12.73
CA ALA A 14 -11.35 31.95 -11.86
C ALA A 14 -11.64 32.35 -10.40
N MET A 15 -11.15 33.49 -9.93
CA MET A 15 -11.44 34.04 -8.60
C MET A 15 -12.93 34.32 -8.40
N SER A 16 -13.62 34.90 -9.39
CA SER A 16 -15.06 35.16 -9.31
C SER A 16 -15.86 33.86 -9.28
N LEU A 17 -15.42 32.81 -10.00
CA LEU A 17 -16.08 31.50 -10.03
C LEU A 17 -15.92 30.71 -8.73
N LEU A 18 -15.03 31.10 -7.82
CA LEU A 18 -14.93 30.50 -6.48
C LEU A 18 -16.11 30.88 -5.56
N GLU A 19 -16.86 31.92 -5.91
CA GLU A 19 -18.01 32.41 -5.14
C GLU A 19 -19.36 31.84 -5.63
N GLU A 20 -19.33 31.00 -6.68
CA GLU A 20 -20.55 30.39 -7.23
C GLU A 20 -21.12 29.32 -6.30
N ASP A 21 -22.45 29.17 -6.28
CA ASP A 21 -23.14 28.16 -5.48
C ASP A 21 -22.82 26.73 -5.95
N ASP A 22 -22.55 26.55 -7.26
CA ASP A 22 -22.25 25.24 -7.84
C ASP A 22 -20.82 24.79 -7.49
N TYR A 23 -20.73 23.72 -6.70
CA TYR A 23 -19.44 23.15 -6.27
C TYR A 23 -18.57 22.63 -7.43
N ILE A 24 -19.17 22.27 -8.58
CA ILE A 24 -18.42 21.82 -9.77
C ILE A 24 -17.66 23.01 -10.33
N THR A 25 -18.34 24.15 -10.46
CA THR A 25 -17.74 25.41 -10.91
C THR A 25 -16.65 25.87 -9.97
N ARG A 26 -16.90 25.87 -8.63
CA ARG A 26 -15.86 26.18 -7.63
C ARG A 26 -14.68 25.23 -7.71
N GLY A 27 -14.91 23.92 -7.93
CA GLY A 27 -13.85 22.92 -8.08
C GLY A 27 -12.96 23.16 -9.30
N PHE A 28 -13.55 23.53 -10.44
CA PHE A 28 -12.78 23.90 -11.64
C PHE A 28 -12.02 25.21 -11.44
N ALA A 29 -12.60 26.19 -10.78
CA ALA A 29 -11.93 27.44 -10.44
C ALA A 29 -10.73 27.20 -9.51
N ALA A 30 -10.92 26.44 -8.42
CA ALA A 30 -9.84 26.06 -7.51
C ALA A 30 -8.72 25.32 -8.23
N GLN A 31 -9.05 24.34 -9.09
CA GLN A 31 -8.06 23.61 -9.87
C GLN A 31 -7.26 24.52 -10.82
N SER A 32 -7.90 25.51 -11.42
CA SER A 32 -7.20 26.49 -12.28
C SER A 32 -6.26 27.40 -11.48
N LEU A 33 -6.59 27.67 -10.22
CA LEU A 33 -5.84 28.50 -9.29
C LEU A 33 -4.93 27.69 -8.34
N ALA A 34 -4.76 26.40 -8.58
CA ALA A 34 -4.02 25.49 -7.68
C ALA A 34 -2.57 25.91 -7.40
N LYS A 35 -1.94 26.68 -8.29
CA LYS A 35 -0.58 27.21 -8.10
C LYS A 35 -0.50 28.44 -7.18
N HIS A 36 -1.64 29.02 -6.81
CA HIS A 36 -1.71 30.19 -5.93
C HIS A 36 -1.80 29.76 -4.47
N GLU A 37 -0.65 29.54 -3.85
CA GLU A 37 -0.53 29.00 -2.48
C GLU A 37 -1.36 29.79 -1.44
N ASN A 38 -1.46 31.09 -1.59
CA ASN A 38 -2.24 31.97 -0.72
C ASN A 38 -3.76 31.70 -0.74
N LEU A 39 -4.25 30.93 -1.72
CA LEU A 39 -5.66 30.53 -1.83
C LEU A 39 -5.95 29.17 -1.21
N HIS A 40 -4.93 28.36 -0.91
CA HIS A 40 -5.14 27.03 -0.36
C HIS A 40 -5.92 27.03 0.97
N PRO A 41 -5.71 27.97 1.91
CA PRO A 41 -6.56 28.04 3.09
C PRO A 41 -8.04 28.25 2.75
N LYS A 42 -8.36 29.12 1.79
CA LYS A 42 -9.74 29.31 1.31
C LYS A 42 -10.32 28.03 0.71
N PHE A 43 -9.56 27.31 -0.12
CA PHE A 43 -10.02 26.03 -0.68
C PHE A 43 -10.26 24.98 0.41
N ALA A 44 -9.44 24.97 1.46
CA ALA A 44 -9.58 24.04 2.58
C ALA A 44 -10.83 24.27 3.42
N GLU A 45 -11.39 25.46 3.42
CA GLU A 45 -12.61 25.84 4.15
C GLU A 45 -13.88 25.59 3.35
N ASP A 46 -13.80 25.25 2.04
CA ASP A 46 -14.98 25.02 1.21
C ASP A 46 -15.85 23.89 1.79
N GLU A 47 -17.15 24.07 1.71
CA GLU A 47 -18.12 23.08 2.19
C GLU A 47 -18.02 21.75 1.41
N HIS A 48 -17.68 21.80 0.12
CA HIS A 48 -17.60 20.63 -0.73
C HIS A 48 -16.18 20.03 -0.80
N HIS A 49 -16.08 18.73 -0.61
CA HIS A 49 -14.82 18.01 -0.53
C HIS A 49 -13.98 18.10 -1.80
N SER A 50 -14.56 18.28 -3.00
CA SER A 50 -13.82 18.39 -4.26
C SER A 50 -12.92 19.63 -4.31
N VAL A 51 -13.37 20.73 -3.71
CA VAL A 51 -12.57 21.96 -3.60
C VAL A 51 -11.48 21.79 -2.54
N ARG A 52 -11.83 21.22 -1.38
CA ARG A 52 -10.83 20.92 -0.32
C ARG A 52 -9.74 19.96 -0.77
N ILE A 53 -10.03 19.02 -1.71
CA ILE A 53 -9.03 18.13 -2.33
C ILE A 53 -7.96 18.95 -3.05
N VAL A 54 -8.31 20.05 -3.72
CA VAL A 54 -7.31 20.89 -4.42
C VAL A 54 -6.31 21.48 -3.42
N ALA A 55 -6.77 21.95 -2.26
CA ALA A 55 -5.86 22.38 -1.19
C ALA A 55 -4.97 21.24 -0.70
N ALA A 56 -5.56 20.06 -0.44
CA ALA A 56 -4.83 18.90 0.05
C ALA A 56 -3.74 18.42 -0.93
N GLU A 57 -4.00 18.51 -2.24
CA GLU A 57 -3.08 18.07 -3.29
C GLU A 57 -1.91 19.03 -3.50
N ASN A 58 -2.16 20.32 -3.41
CA ASN A 58 -1.24 21.35 -3.88
C ASN A 58 -0.56 22.14 -2.77
N SER A 59 -1.05 22.08 -1.52
CA SER A 59 -0.43 22.79 -0.41
C SER A 59 0.94 22.23 -0.05
N ILE A 60 1.85 23.15 0.29
CA ILE A 60 3.14 22.87 0.92
C ILE A 60 3.15 23.27 2.40
N ASP A 61 2.09 23.93 2.86
CA ASP A 61 1.91 24.33 4.26
C ASP A 61 1.63 23.10 5.12
N LYS A 62 2.54 22.83 6.07
CA LYS A 62 2.48 21.65 6.94
C LYS A 62 1.27 21.65 7.87
N ASP A 63 0.90 22.81 8.37
CA ASP A 63 -0.22 22.95 9.32
C ASP A 63 -1.54 22.74 8.59
N LEU A 64 -1.67 23.30 7.39
CA LEU A 64 -2.82 23.09 6.53
C LEU A 64 -2.95 21.62 6.10
N ILE A 65 -1.86 20.98 5.66
CA ILE A 65 -1.86 19.56 5.32
C ILE A 65 -2.27 18.72 6.54
N SER A 66 -1.72 19.04 7.73
CA SER A 66 -2.06 18.33 8.97
C SER A 66 -3.54 18.44 9.32
N SER A 67 -4.14 19.60 9.16
CA SER A 67 -5.59 19.78 9.38
C SER A 67 -6.42 18.99 8.37
N LEU A 68 -6.02 18.97 7.10
CA LEU A 68 -6.72 18.23 6.04
C LEU A 68 -6.58 16.71 6.18
N MET A 69 -5.56 16.20 6.88
CA MET A 69 -5.48 14.78 7.24
C MET A 69 -6.56 14.35 8.24
N GLU A 70 -7.19 15.28 8.94
CA GLU A 70 -8.31 15.04 9.84
C GLU A 70 -9.67 15.43 9.23
N ASP A 71 -9.73 15.77 7.93
CA ASP A 71 -10.95 16.15 7.23
C ASP A 71 -12.07 15.10 7.37
N LYS A 72 -13.30 15.57 7.44
CA LYS A 72 -14.49 14.70 7.51
C LYS A 72 -14.61 13.73 6.32
N HIS A 73 -14.12 14.11 5.13
CA HIS A 73 -14.22 13.31 3.91
C HIS A 73 -12.96 12.49 3.65
N SER A 74 -13.10 11.17 3.44
CA SER A 74 -11.98 10.24 3.27
C SER A 74 -11.08 10.56 2.07
N SER A 75 -11.64 11.09 0.98
CA SER A 75 -10.85 11.49 -0.19
C SER A 75 -9.93 12.68 0.08
N VAL A 76 -10.37 13.63 0.93
CA VAL A 76 -9.53 14.76 1.36
C VAL A 76 -8.40 14.25 2.25
N ARG A 77 -8.73 13.42 3.28
CA ARG A 77 -7.71 12.79 4.13
C ARG A 77 -6.69 11.99 3.31
N ARG A 78 -7.15 11.21 2.33
CA ARG A 78 -6.27 10.44 1.45
C ARG A 78 -5.33 11.34 0.67
N MET A 79 -5.83 12.43 0.10
CA MET A 79 -5.01 13.36 -0.66
C MET A 79 -3.99 14.08 0.23
N ALA A 80 -4.41 14.54 1.43
CA ALA A 80 -3.52 15.17 2.40
C ALA A 80 -2.41 14.22 2.88
N ILE A 81 -2.73 12.95 3.18
CA ILE A 81 -1.74 11.94 3.56
C ILE A 81 -0.78 11.65 2.40
N SER A 82 -1.30 11.56 1.16
CA SER A 82 -0.47 11.39 -0.03
C SER A 82 0.48 12.58 -0.24
N SER A 83 -0.02 13.79 -0.10
CA SER A 83 0.77 15.02 -0.19
C SER A 83 1.83 15.10 0.92
N ALA A 84 1.47 14.76 2.15
CA ALA A 84 2.41 14.70 3.27
C ALA A 84 3.55 13.71 3.00
N ALA A 85 3.22 12.51 2.51
CA ALA A 85 4.21 11.49 2.15
C ALA A 85 5.14 11.96 1.02
N LYS A 86 4.57 12.55 -0.04
CA LYS A 86 5.32 13.12 -1.17
C LYS A 86 6.29 14.22 -0.73
N ASN A 87 5.85 15.07 0.19
CA ASN A 87 6.64 16.16 0.76
C ASN A 87 7.55 15.71 1.92
N LYS A 88 7.65 14.40 2.18
CA LYS A 88 8.47 13.79 3.25
C LYS A 88 8.14 14.34 4.65
N LEU A 89 6.89 14.71 4.88
CA LEU A 89 6.44 15.10 6.20
C LEU A 89 6.29 13.85 7.08
N LYS A 90 6.70 13.97 8.33
CA LYS A 90 6.58 12.86 9.30
C LYS A 90 5.11 12.66 9.67
N LEU A 91 4.56 11.52 9.31
CA LEU A 91 3.22 11.10 9.70
C LEU A 91 3.25 10.48 11.10
N SER A 92 2.29 10.84 11.94
CA SER A 92 2.16 10.24 13.27
C SER A 92 1.54 8.85 13.18
N SER A 93 1.90 7.94 14.10
CA SER A 93 1.24 6.63 14.19
C SER A 93 -0.27 6.76 14.37
N LYS A 94 -0.73 7.76 15.14
CA LYS A 94 -2.16 8.07 15.32
C LYS A 94 -2.85 8.38 13.99
N THR A 95 -2.24 9.19 13.13
CA THR A 95 -2.78 9.53 11.80
C THR A 95 -2.87 8.29 10.91
N LEU A 96 -1.83 7.46 10.90
CA LEU A 96 -1.81 6.22 10.11
C LEU A 96 -2.86 5.22 10.63
N GLU A 97 -2.97 5.04 11.94
CA GLU A 97 -3.99 4.18 12.54
C GLU A 97 -5.42 4.65 12.21
N ALA A 98 -5.69 5.95 12.32
CA ALA A 98 -6.98 6.51 11.93
C ALA A 98 -7.30 6.27 10.45
N GLY A 99 -6.29 6.36 9.58
CA GLY A 99 -6.42 6.04 8.16
C GLY A 99 -6.75 4.56 7.91
N LEU A 100 -6.16 3.63 8.67
CA LEU A 100 -6.47 2.19 8.59
C LEU A 100 -7.89 1.86 9.04
N LEU A 101 -8.50 2.66 9.92
CA LEU A 101 -9.88 2.50 10.37
C LEU A 101 -10.91 3.10 9.40
N SER A 102 -10.48 3.74 8.33
CA SER A 102 -11.39 4.34 7.34
C SER A 102 -12.26 3.29 6.65
N SER A 103 -13.50 3.64 6.33
CA SER A 103 -14.37 2.85 5.45
C SER A 103 -13.87 2.84 3.99
N ASP A 104 -13.06 3.82 3.57
CA ASP A 104 -12.49 3.92 2.23
C ASP A 104 -11.30 2.96 2.03
N PRO A 105 -11.43 1.89 1.23
CA PRO A 105 -10.33 0.97 0.99
C PRO A 105 -9.12 1.62 0.28
N ALA A 106 -9.32 2.72 -0.46
CA ALA A 106 -8.24 3.41 -1.14
C ALA A 106 -7.37 4.19 -0.13
N LEU A 107 -7.99 4.81 0.88
CA LEU A 107 -7.26 5.42 1.99
C LEU A 107 -6.52 4.35 2.80
N ARG A 108 -7.18 3.23 3.16
CA ARG A 108 -6.52 2.13 3.86
C ARG A 108 -5.34 1.55 3.08
N SER A 109 -5.46 1.41 1.73
CA SER A 109 -4.36 0.93 0.87
C SER A 109 -3.17 1.88 0.87
N LEU A 110 -3.40 3.19 0.79
CA LEU A 110 -2.33 4.19 0.88
C LEU A 110 -1.62 4.10 2.23
N VAL A 111 -2.38 4.08 3.32
CA VAL A 111 -1.80 4.03 4.68
C VAL A 111 -1.08 2.70 4.92
N ALA A 112 -1.61 1.59 4.41
CA ALA A 112 -0.95 0.29 4.50
C ALA A 112 0.41 0.26 3.77
N SER A 113 0.52 0.94 2.63
CA SER A 113 1.82 1.13 1.96
C SER A 113 2.80 1.92 2.84
N LEU A 114 2.35 3.01 3.44
CA LEU A 114 3.17 3.82 4.35
C LEU A 114 3.54 3.07 5.63
N ALA A 115 2.68 2.17 6.10
CA ALA A 115 2.94 1.33 7.26
C ALA A 115 4.14 0.38 7.07
N VAL A 116 4.44 -0.03 5.83
CA VAL A 116 5.64 -0.84 5.52
C VAL A 116 6.92 -0.11 5.90
N THR A 117 6.98 1.20 5.67
CA THR A 117 8.14 2.03 6.05
C THR A 117 8.15 2.36 7.55
N SER A 118 6.96 2.52 8.15
CA SER A 118 6.84 2.85 9.57
C SER A 118 7.11 1.66 10.49
N GLY A 119 6.78 0.44 10.06
CA GLY A 119 6.93 -0.79 10.86
C GLY A 119 5.97 -0.88 12.05
N GLY A 120 6.31 -1.76 13.00
CA GLY A 120 5.65 -1.87 14.31
C GLY A 120 4.14 -2.11 14.25
N ASP A 121 3.42 -1.57 15.25
CA ASP A 121 1.97 -1.79 15.44
C ASP A 121 1.11 -1.35 14.25
N VAL A 122 1.53 -0.30 13.54
CA VAL A 122 0.79 0.19 12.37
C VAL A 122 0.84 -0.83 11.23
N LEU A 123 2.02 -1.42 11.00
CA LEU A 123 2.19 -2.48 10.00
C LEU A 123 1.42 -3.73 10.41
N GLU A 124 1.46 -4.11 11.68
CA GLU A 124 0.68 -5.22 12.22
C GLU A 124 -0.81 -5.07 11.93
N LYS A 125 -1.37 -3.89 12.24
CA LYS A 125 -2.79 -3.57 11.97
C LYS A 125 -3.10 -3.62 10.47
N ALA A 126 -2.23 -3.06 9.63
CA ALA A 126 -2.41 -3.07 8.18
C ALA A 126 -2.46 -4.49 7.60
N CYS A 127 -1.62 -5.41 8.11
CA CYS A 127 -1.58 -6.81 7.67
C CYS A 127 -2.86 -7.60 7.99
N LYS A 128 -3.65 -7.14 8.95
CA LYS A 128 -4.93 -7.75 9.35
C LYS A 128 -6.12 -7.29 8.49
N ASP A 129 -5.92 -6.37 7.55
CA ASP A 129 -7.01 -5.88 6.69
C ASP A 129 -7.56 -7.00 5.81
N ILE A 130 -8.89 -7.13 5.82
CA ILE A 130 -9.61 -8.16 5.04
C ILE A 130 -9.67 -7.85 3.54
N ASN A 131 -9.45 -6.60 3.15
CA ASN A 131 -9.56 -6.18 1.76
C ASN A 131 -8.31 -6.60 0.95
N PRO A 132 -8.47 -7.38 -0.13
CA PRO A 132 -7.34 -7.86 -0.93
C PRO A 132 -6.54 -6.73 -1.61
N LYS A 133 -7.15 -5.56 -1.87
CA LYS A 133 -6.43 -4.39 -2.42
C LYS A 133 -5.46 -3.81 -1.41
N VAL A 134 -5.85 -3.76 -0.12
CA VAL A 134 -4.98 -3.29 0.95
C VAL A 134 -3.78 -4.24 1.12
N ARG A 135 -4.03 -5.57 1.18
CA ARG A 135 -2.95 -6.56 1.26
C ARG A 135 -2.03 -6.54 0.04
N LYS A 136 -2.60 -6.28 -1.15
CA LYS A 136 -1.83 -6.13 -2.38
C LYS A 136 -0.88 -4.91 -2.31
N SER A 137 -1.35 -3.77 -1.79
CA SER A 137 -0.50 -2.57 -1.67
C SER A 137 0.67 -2.80 -0.71
N ILE A 138 0.48 -3.53 0.40
CA ILE A 138 1.58 -3.94 1.27
C ILE A 138 2.60 -4.78 0.51
N ALA A 139 2.14 -5.81 -0.21
CA ALA A 139 3.03 -6.71 -0.95
C ALA A 139 3.83 -5.97 -2.06
N GLU A 140 3.21 -5.02 -2.73
CA GLU A 140 3.86 -4.20 -3.75
C GLU A 140 4.91 -3.26 -3.14
N THR A 141 4.59 -2.62 -2.03
CA THR A 141 5.53 -1.74 -1.32
C THR A 141 6.70 -2.55 -0.76
N LEU A 142 6.44 -3.71 -0.14
CA LEU A 142 7.50 -4.60 0.34
C LEU A 142 8.46 -4.99 -0.79
N ARG A 143 7.94 -5.30 -1.97
CA ARG A 143 8.76 -5.68 -3.12
C ARG A 143 9.72 -4.57 -3.55
N LEU A 144 9.31 -3.31 -3.40
CA LEU A 144 10.09 -2.12 -3.79
C LEU A 144 11.05 -1.67 -2.69
N GLU A 145 10.60 -1.70 -1.44
CA GLU A 145 11.28 -1.04 -0.31
C GLU A 145 12.12 -2.01 0.53
N VAL A 146 11.79 -3.32 0.51
CA VAL A 146 12.43 -4.33 1.34
C VAL A 146 13.16 -5.34 0.46
N THR A 147 14.48 -5.28 0.46
CA THR A 147 15.33 -6.12 -0.39
C THR A 147 15.80 -7.39 0.29
N GLU A 148 15.84 -7.43 1.62
CA GLU A 148 16.29 -8.55 2.44
C GLU A 148 15.27 -8.91 3.52
N VAL A 149 15.41 -10.11 4.09
CA VAL A 149 14.62 -10.52 5.26
C VAL A 149 15.01 -9.67 6.46
N ASP A 150 14.04 -8.99 7.02
CA ASP A 150 14.15 -8.16 8.22
C ASP A 150 12.96 -8.39 9.15
N GLU A 151 12.91 -7.67 10.29
CA GLU A 151 11.84 -7.78 11.29
C GLU A 151 10.43 -7.53 10.75
N ARG A 152 10.29 -6.72 9.69
CA ARG A 152 9.00 -6.47 9.02
C ARG A 152 8.51 -7.72 8.29
N ILE A 153 9.42 -8.40 7.60
CA ILE A 153 9.13 -9.65 6.90
C ILE A 153 8.70 -10.73 7.89
N ASP A 154 9.43 -10.87 9.02
CA ASP A 154 9.11 -11.85 10.06
C ASP A 154 7.74 -11.54 10.71
N LEU A 155 7.47 -10.28 11.01
CA LEU A 155 6.17 -9.83 11.52
C LEU A 155 5.03 -10.20 10.55
N ILE A 156 5.18 -9.85 9.28
CA ILE A 156 4.16 -10.11 8.26
C ILE A 156 3.96 -11.61 8.04
N ALA A 157 5.05 -12.39 8.01
CA ALA A 157 4.98 -13.84 7.85
C ALA A 157 4.14 -14.50 8.97
N SER A 158 4.23 -13.97 10.18
CA SER A 158 3.47 -14.47 11.34
C SER A 158 1.98 -14.10 11.29
N ILE A 159 1.61 -12.97 10.67
CA ILE A 159 0.24 -12.45 10.67
C ILE A 159 -0.49 -12.81 9.37
N ASN A 160 0.15 -12.59 8.23
CA ASN A 160 -0.46 -12.79 6.91
C ASN A 160 0.55 -13.35 5.90
N PRO A 161 0.81 -14.65 5.96
CA PRO A 161 1.81 -15.30 5.10
C PRO A 161 1.51 -15.21 3.60
N GLU A 162 0.26 -14.89 3.18
CA GLU A 162 -0.05 -14.63 1.77
C GLU A 162 0.67 -13.41 1.21
N ILE A 163 0.95 -12.40 2.04
CA ILE A 163 1.71 -11.21 1.63
C ILE A 163 3.15 -11.62 1.34
N ILE A 164 3.74 -12.42 2.22
CA ILE A 164 5.11 -12.91 2.08
C ILE A 164 5.27 -13.86 0.89
N LEU A 165 4.28 -14.70 0.62
CA LEU A 165 4.26 -15.55 -0.57
C LEU A 165 4.49 -14.72 -1.85
N ARG A 166 3.88 -13.53 -1.95
CA ARG A 166 4.07 -12.64 -3.10
C ARG A 166 5.45 -11.99 -3.11
N TRP A 167 5.96 -11.61 -1.96
CA TRP A 167 7.28 -11.00 -1.82
C TRP A 167 8.39 -12.00 -2.16
N LEU A 168 8.31 -13.24 -1.68
CA LEU A 168 9.28 -14.31 -1.94
C LEU A 168 9.39 -14.71 -3.40
N ARG A 169 8.38 -14.45 -4.23
CA ARG A 169 8.32 -14.91 -5.63
C ARG A 169 9.55 -14.55 -6.48
N SER A 170 10.20 -13.42 -6.18
CA SER A 170 11.36 -12.91 -6.91
C SER A 170 12.62 -12.84 -6.03
N ARG A 171 12.66 -13.57 -4.91
CA ARG A 171 13.78 -13.55 -3.97
C ARG A 171 14.49 -14.89 -3.95
N TYR A 172 15.82 -14.82 -4.15
CA TYR A 172 16.67 -16.01 -4.35
C TYR A 172 17.90 -16.02 -3.45
N ASP A 173 18.04 -15.02 -2.58
CA ASP A 173 19.14 -14.93 -1.61
C ASP A 173 18.98 -15.99 -0.51
N PRO A 174 20.08 -16.33 0.21
CA PRO A 174 20.05 -17.40 1.22
C PRO A 174 19.05 -17.18 2.34
N LYS A 175 18.83 -15.93 2.79
CA LYS A 175 17.87 -15.63 3.88
C LYS A 175 16.43 -15.84 3.39
N SER A 176 16.11 -15.38 2.19
CA SER A 176 14.79 -15.61 1.57
C SER A 176 14.53 -17.08 1.29
N SER A 177 15.55 -17.84 0.87
CA SER A 177 15.47 -19.30 0.74
C SER A 177 15.22 -20.00 2.08
N ALA A 178 15.94 -19.60 3.13
CA ALA A 178 15.72 -20.12 4.47
C ALA A 178 14.30 -19.85 4.99
N LEU A 179 13.80 -18.61 4.81
CA LEU A 179 12.44 -18.24 5.18
C LEU A 179 11.41 -19.07 4.40
N ARG A 180 11.61 -19.26 3.08
CA ARG A 180 10.72 -20.08 2.25
C ARG A 180 10.62 -21.51 2.77
N TRP A 181 11.75 -22.14 3.06
CA TRP A 181 11.78 -23.49 3.61
C TRP A 181 11.12 -23.56 4.99
N ASN A 182 11.40 -22.64 5.88
CA ASN A 182 10.74 -22.57 7.18
C ASN A 182 9.22 -22.48 7.05
N MET A 183 8.71 -21.70 6.09
CA MET A 183 7.27 -21.61 5.83
C MET A 183 6.71 -22.89 5.20
N ILE A 184 7.44 -23.56 4.32
CA ILE A 184 7.02 -24.85 3.73
C ILE A 184 6.92 -25.94 4.80
N GLU A 185 7.90 -26.02 5.70
CA GLU A 185 7.96 -27.01 6.78
C GLU A 185 6.97 -26.74 7.90
N ASN A 186 6.48 -25.51 8.03
CA ASN A 186 5.51 -25.17 9.06
C ASN A 186 4.14 -25.75 8.73
N THR A 187 3.82 -26.92 9.33
CA THR A 187 2.55 -27.62 9.14
C THR A 187 1.32 -26.88 9.66
N SER A 188 1.51 -25.83 10.49
CA SER A 188 0.42 -24.94 10.94
C SER A 188 -0.04 -23.98 9.86
N LEU A 189 0.78 -23.73 8.82
CA LEU A 189 0.40 -22.90 7.69
C LEU A 189 -0.56 -23.63 6.76
N ASN A 190 -1.43 -22.85 6.13
CA ASN A 190 -2.36 -23.35 5.14
C ASN A 190 -1.60 -24.08 4.01
N SER A 191 -2.02 -25.31 3.71
CA SER A 191 -1.39 -26.18 2.70
C SER A 191 -1.32 -25.55 1.32
N ARG A 192 -2.30 -24.67 0.97
CA ARG A 192 -2.28 -23.94 -0.30
C ARG A 192 -1.14 -22.91 -0.36
N ILE A 193 -0.76 -22.30 0.78
CA ILE A 193 0.39 -21.39 0.83
C ILE A 193 1.68 -22.18 0.69
N ARG A 194 1.78 -23.30 1.42
CA ARG A 194 2.93 -24.18 1.39
C ARG A 194 3.17 -24.76 -0.01
N SER A 195 2.15 -25.29 -0.68
CA SER A 195 2.26 -25.80 -2.06
C SER A 195 2.71 -24.71 -3.03
N LYS A 196 2.18 -23.49 -2.93
CA LYS A 196 2.61 -22.38 -3.79
C LYS A 196 4.05 -21.93 -3.56
N LEU A 197 4.57 -22.05 -2.32
CA LEU A 197 5.98 -21.77 -2.04
C LEU A 197 6.90 -22.82 -2.70
N ILE A 198 6.47 -24.10 -2.76
CA ILE A 198 7.17 -25.17 -3.47
C ILE A 198 7.15 -24.90 -4.97
N GLU A 199 5.98 -24.60 -5.56
CA GLU A 199 5.81 -24.26 -6.98
C GLU A 199 6.72 -23.09 -7.41
N GLN A 200 6.99 -22.12 -6.51
CA GLN A 200 7.91 -21.01 -6.78
C GLN A 200 9.37 -21.41 -6.90
N MET A 201 9.73 -22.63 -6.54
CA MET A 201 11.10 -23.16 -6.67
C MET A 201 11.34 -23.89 -8.00
N ASP A 202 10.31 -24.04 -8.82
CA ASP A 202 10.44 -24.62 -10.16
C ASP A 202 11.44 -23.82 -11.02
N GLY A 203 12.29 -24.54 -11.77
CA GLY A 203 13.37 -23.96 -12.57
C GLY A 203 14.56 -23.40 -11.77
N ARG A 204 14.63 -23.64 -10.46
CA ARG A 204 15.74 -23.21 -9.61
C ARG A 204 16.81 -24.31 -9.45
N ASN A 205 18.06 -23.88 -9.44
CA ASN A 205 19.20 -24.80 -9.28
C ASN A 205 19.60 -25.04 -7.81
N ASP A 206 19.03 -24.27 -6.86
CA ASP A 206 19.38 -24.28 -5.44
C ASP A 206 18.36 -25.02 -4.55
N VAL A 207 17.55 -25.89 -5.14
CA VAL A 207 16.55 -26.66 -4.41
C VAL A 207 17.21 -27.75 -3.57
N ASP A 208 16.92 -27.74 -2.26
CA ASP A 208 17.38 -28.78 -1.34
C ASP A 208 16.57 -30.07 -1.54
N ARG A 209 17.14 -31.00 -2.29
CA ARG A 209 16.49 -32.29 -2.61
C ARG A 209 16.20 -33.15 -1.38
N GLN A 210 17.03 -33.05 -0.32
CA GLN A 210 16.80 -33.83 0.91
C GLN A 210 15.57 -33.31 1.66
N ARG A 211 15.45 -31.98 1.79
CA ARG A 211 14.25 -31.36 2.39
C ARG A 211 13.01 -31.63 1.54
N LEU A 212 13.13 -31.56 0.22
CA LEU A 212 12.04 -31.85 -0.70
C LEU A 212 11.52 -33.30 -0.55
N ALA A 213 12.42 -34.29 -0.43
CA ALA A 213 12.06 -35.68 -0.19
C ALA A 213 11.27 -35.87 1.11
N ILE A 214 11.60 -35.12 2.17
CA ILE A 214 10.82 -35.15 3.43
C ILE A 214 9.43 -34.56 3.20
N ILE A 215 9.33 -33.48 2.45
CA ILE A 215 8.04 -32.80 2.15
C ILE A 215 7.14 -33.67 1.25
N SER A 216 7.68 -34.54 0.42
CA SER A 216 6.91 -35.54 -0.37
C SER A 216 6.12 -36.52 0.52
N GLU A 217 6.48 -36.66 1.80
CA GLU A 217 5.76 -37.45 2.79
C GLU A 217 4.76 -36.60 3.64
N ASP A 218 4.51 -35.34 3.27
CA ASP A 218 3.61 -34.46 4.01
C ASP A 218 2.18 -35.05 4.12
N SER A 219 1.47 -34.71 5.19
CA SER A 219 0.09 -35.13 5.41
C SER A 219 -0.91 -34.47 4.42
N SER A 220 -0.56 -33.34 3.84
CA SER A 220 -1.39 -32.64 2.86
C SER A 220 -1.12 -33.08 1.43
N ILE A 221 -2.16 -33.57 0.78
CA ILE A 221 -2.11 -33.99 -0.64
C ILE A 221 -1.61 -32.86 -1.56
N LEU A 222 -2.02 -31.61 -1.31
CA LEU A 222 -1.59 -30.47 -2.11
C LEU A 222 -0.08 -30.24 -2.00
N VAL A 223 0.48 -30.41 -0.81
CA VAL A 223 1.92 -30.22 -0.55
C VAL A 223 2.70 -31.36 -1.18
N LYS A 224 2.25 -32.63 -1.04
CA LYS A 224 2.84 -33.80 -1.70
C LYS A 224 2.92 -33.62 -3.21
N ILE A 225 1.78 -33.33 -3.85
CA ILE A 225 1.73 -33.15 -5.32
C ILE A 225 2.70 -32.07 -5.77
N ALA A 226 2.78 -30.93 -5.06
CA ALA A 226 3.71 -29.86 -5.42
C ALA A 226 5.17 -30.31 -5.27
N ALA A 227 5.50 -31.07 -4.22
CA ALA A 227 6.84 -31.60 -4.02
C ALA A 227 7.23 -32.65 -5.08
N ASP A 228 6.34 -33.57 -5.41
CA ASP A 228 6.56 -34.61 -6.41
C ASP A 228 6.74 -34.01 -7.82
N ASN A 229 5.91 -33.00 -8.17
CA ASN A 229 6.06 -32.29 -9.44
C ASN A 229 7.41 -31.55 -9.53
N LEU A 230 7.81 -30.88 -8.45
CA LEU A 230 9.11 -30.21 -8.42
C LEU A 230 10.27 -31.22 -8.49
N SER A 231 10.19 -32.35 -7.78
CA SER A 231 11.20 -33.40 -7.86
C SER A 231 11.36 -33.91 -9.29
N SER A 232 10.25 -34.16 -9.98
CA SER A 232 10.24 -34.63 -11.37
C SER A 232 10.89 -33.61 -12.33
N SER A 233 10.60 -32.32 -12.15
CA SER A 233 11.20 -31.26 -12.98
C SER A 233 12.70 -31.06 -12.75
N LEU A 234 13.23 -31.50 -11.59
CA LEU A 234 14.67 -31.43 -11.29
C LEU A 234 15.49 -32.60 -11.87
N ASP A 235 14.80 -33.66 -12.34
CA ASP A 235 15.41 -34.86 -12.89
C ASP A 235 15.42 -34.87 -14.44
N GLU A 236 14.68 -33.89 -15.04
CA GLU A 236 14.73 -33.59 -16.49
C GLU A 236 15.88 -32.67 -16.86
#